data_528710c42ec1ea96d18f361683e454ee
#
_entry.id   528710c42ec1ea96d18f361683e454ee
#
_cell.length_a   1.000
_cell.length_b   1.000
_cell.length_c   1.000
_cell.angle_alpha   90.00
_cell.angle_beta   90.00
_cell.angle_gamma   90.00
#
_symmetry.space_group_name_H-M   'P 1'
#
loop_
_entity.id
_entity.type
_entity.pdbx_description
1 polymer ?
#
loop_
_entity_poly.entity_id
_entity_poly.type
_entity_poly.pdbx_seq_one_letter_code
_entity_poly.pdbx_strand_id
1 'polypeptide(L)'
;MDVGYAAEERAMLNARAEAIIADCPGVFPLIARGFGAEPQRDALVYLRTAADNAPVTTSGETFLGLLAAAAAWFRREGIGPDDAVSILAPNCTATSIAYWAAMGAAIVHPLNLLFSQEAIAAQVNAVKAKVLFAPPPGTPGGLYEKAESLLASTPSLKRIVVLPLDGRVAFDDETIEPDPNWRQRLQSPSASGAEDRIAALLPTGGTTGAPKVVRLSNRNIVASAAASMLAYKITREDRMLLSLPLFHVGGAFCSSLSSFAAGAALVIPTAGALRNPEVVAGYWRIIENQRITIGALVPTALGAVAGVPTAGADLSRLRFFATGASVCPPEIERRFLAAWPGDSVRQVYGMTEFAGAITSTPHDRAQPAGSVGLPVALVEVAVLADGIIHRGPSPGGEILARGPQTFPGYLDERQKGAVFHEGWLRSGDIGRIGADGEVYVTGRIKDVIIRGGHNIDPAGIEDAALAFPGVALAAAVGLPDSYAGETPMLFVTAAPGATIDRAALAAFVESHILEAPARPRAIAILDEMPVTPIGKIFKPKLREIAAEQAARDAIAATLPNVRVDICASTDGERGLALTATVPAGFAAPVRAALGSLPLPFDIVAA
;
A
#
# COMPACT_ATOMS: atom_id res chain seq x y z
N MET A 1 -27.90 21.42 -4.17
CA MET A 1 -27.47 20.96 -2.83
C MET A 1 -25.97 20.79 -2.94
N ASP A 2 -25.21 21.59 -2.22
CA ASP A 2 -23.74 21.53 -2.22
C ASP A 2 -23.30 20.19 -1.61
N VAL A 3 -22.92 19.29 -2.47
CA VAL A 3 -22.58 17.91 -2.14
C VAL A 3 -21.07 17.76 -2.30
N GLY A 4 -20.29 18.47 -1.66
CA GLY A 4 -18.85 18.50 -1.55
C GLY A 4 -18.51 19.16 -0.22
N TYR A 5 -17.25 19.49 0.02
CA TYR A 5 -16.96 20.47 1.05
C TYR A 5 -17.64 21.79 0.66
N ALA A 6 -18.40 22.41 1.57
CA ALA A 6 -18.78 23.80 1.40
C ALA A 6 -17.52 24.62 1.12
N ALA A 7 -17.59 25.64 0.26
CA ALA A 7 -16.41 26.42 -0.13
C ALA A 7 -15.66 26.98 1.08
N GLU A 8 -16.40 27.42 2.12
CA GLU A 8 -15.82 27.91 3.37
C GLU A 8 -15.09 26.81 4.16
N GLU A 9 -15.66 25.60 4.24
CA GLU A 9 -15.03 24.47 4.91
C GLU A 9 -13.74 24.05 4.19
N ARG A 10 -13.78 24.01 2.85
CA ARG A 10 -12.61 23.74 2.04
C ARG A 10 -11.51 24.77 2.25
N ALA A 11 -11.86 26.07 2.25
CA ALA A 11 -10.93 27.15 2.52
C ALA A 11 -10.30 27.04 3.91
N MET A 12 -11.12 26.71 4.92
CA MET A 12 -10.64 26.51 6.30
C MET A 12 -9.68 25.32 6.41
N LEU A 13 -9.99 24.18 5.78
CA LEU A 13 -9.11 23.01 5.77
C LEU A 13 -7.78 23.31 5.09
N ASN A 14 -7.80 24.01 3.96
CA ASN A 14 -6.61 24.41 3.23
C ASN A 14 -5.75 25.38 4.08
N ALA A 15 -6.34 26.43 4.67
CA ALA A 15 -5.61 27.37 5.51
C ALA A 15 -4.96 26.69 6.72
N ARG A 16 -5.65 25.73 7.35
CA ARG A 16 -5.08 24.95 8.45
C ARG A 16 -3.90 24.08 7.99
N ALA A 17 -4.00 23.42 6.83
CA ALA A 17 -2.93 22.63 6.28
C ALA A 17 -1.72 23.48 5.91
N GLU A 18 -1.93 24.64 5.28
CA GLU A 18 -0.88 25.63 4.95
C GLU A 18 -0.14 26.09 6.21
N ALA A 19 -0.88 26.42 7.28
CA ALA A 19 -0.27 26.82 8.54
C ALA A 19 0.62 25.72 9.13
N ILE A 20 0.18 24.45 9.10
CA ILE A 20 0.98 23.32 9.58
C ILE A 20 2.26 23.16 8.75
N ILE A 21 2.16 23.26 7.43
CA ILE A 21 3.31 23.13 6.53
C ILE A 21 4.31 24.27 6.76
N ALA A 22 3.83 25.51 6.95
CA ALA A 22 4.68 26.67 7.22
C ALA A 22 5.40 26.55 8.58
N ASP A 23 4.71 26.09 9.62
CA ASP A 23 5.26 25.91 10.96
C ASP A 23 6.21 24.71 11.06
N CYS A 24 6.06 23.72 10.19
CA CYS A 24 6.75 22.43 10.28
C CYS A 24 7.52 22.12 8.98
N PRO A 25 8.74 22.66 8.78
CA PRO A 25 9.53 22.43 7.56
C PRO A 25 10.08 20.99 7.43
N GLY A 26 9.72 20.08 8.34
CA GLY A 26 10.13 18.68 8.32
C GLY A 26 9.45 17.83 9.39
N VAL A 27 9.82 16.57 9.40
CA VAL A 27 9.15 15.55 10.24
C VAL A 27 9.36 15.79 11.74
N PHE A 28 10.56 16.18 12.18
CA PHE A 28 10.82 16.45 13.60
C PHE A 28 9.97 17.59 14.16
N PRO A 29 9.93 18.79 13.55
CA PRO A 29 9.02 19.84 13.99
C PRO A 29 7.56 19.41 14.02
N LEU A 30 7.10 18.61 13.05
CA LEU A 30 5.72 18.13 12.99
C LEU A 30 5.39 17.21 14.18
N ILE A 31 6.25 16.23 14.49
CA ILE A 31 6.06 15.32 15.62
C ILE A 31 6.16 16.11 16.95
N ALA A 32 7.14 17.00 17.06
CA ALA A 32 7.31 17.83 18.26
C ALA A 32 6.12 18.76 18.50
N ARG A 33 5.49 19.27 17.44
CA ARG A 33 4.24 20.05 17.52
C ARG A 33 3.10 19.23 18.13
N GLY A 34 2.96 17.96 17.73
CA GLY A 34 1.89 17.09 18.24
C GLY A 34 1.98 16.82 19.74
N PHE A 35 3.16 16.49 20.24
CA PHE A 35 3.36 16.09 21.64
C PHE A 35 3.88 17.20 22.55
N GLY A 36 4.31 18.34 22.00
CA GLY A 36 5.01 19.39 22.77
C GLY A 36 4.21 20.00 23.90
N ALA A 37 2.89 20.08 23.78
CA ALA A 37 1.99 20.63 24.80
C ALA A 37 1.67 19.62 25.93
N GLU A 38 1.59 18.32 25.60
CA GLU A 38 1.28 17.25 26.55
C GLU A 38 2.22 16.06 26.36
N PRO A 39 3.51 16.22 26.67
CA PRO A 39 4.53 15.22 26.33
C PRO A 39 4.43 13.93 27.16
N GLN A 40 3.65 13.90 28.21
CA GLN A 40 3.43 12.71 29.04
C GLN A 40 2.38 11.74 28.47
N ARG A 41 1.65 12.13 27.42
CA ARG A 41 0.68 11.24 26.76
C ARG A 41 1.40 10.12 26.00
N ASP A 42 0.70 8.98 25.85
CA ASP A 42 1.19 7.88 25.03
C ASP A 42 1.43 8.35 23.58
N ALA A 43 2.63 8.11 23.05
CA ALA A 43 2.95 8.30 21.64
C ALA A 43 2.96 6.97 20.89
N LEU A 44 3.57 5.95 21.49
CA LEU A 44 3.73 4.65 20.87
C LEU A 44 3.42 3.54 21.88
N VAL A 45 2.61 2.57 21.46
CA VAL A 45 2.26 1.39 22.26
C VAL A 45 2.54 0.16 21.40
N TYR A 46 3.41 -0.72 21.88
CA TYR A 46 3.80 -1.93 21.17
C TYR A 46 3.39 -3.19 21.94
N LEU A 47 2.61 -4.03 21.28
CA LEU A 47 2.23 -5.34 21.81
C LEU A 47 3.26 -6.38 21.34
N ARG A 48 3.87 -7.10 22.27
CA ARG A 48 4.81 -8.20 21.96
C ARG A 48 4.09 -9.46 21.49
N THR A 49 2.85 -9.66 21.98
CA THR A 49 1.93 -10.72 21.56
C THR A 49 0.53 -10.16 21.36
N ALA A 50 -0.35 -10.87 20.67
CA ALA A 50 -1.74 -10.45 20.46
C ALA A 50 -2.54 -10.32 21.77
N ALA A 51 -2.17 -11.09 22.80
CA ALA A 51 -2.80 -11.06 24.12
C ALA A 51 -1.94 -10.30 25.16
N ASP A 52 -1.05 -9.39 24.73
CA ASP A 52 -0.17 -8.67 25.66
C ASP A 52 -0.96 -7.74 26.58
N ASN A 53 -1.02 -8.10 27.86
CA ASN A 53 -1.71 -7.33 28.90
C ASN A 53 -0.83 -6.22 29.51
N ALA A 54 0.45 -6.16 29.17
CA ALA A 54 1.41 -5.17 29.61
C ALA A 54 2.27 -4.68 28.44
N PRO A 55 1.65 -4.01 27.44
CA PRO A 55 2.35 -3.55 26.26
C PRO A 55 3.46 -2.56 26.62
N VAL A 56 4.47 -2.47 25.76
CA VAL A 56 5.53 -1.46 25.92
C VAL A 56 4.97 -0.12 25.47
N THR A 57 4.84 0.81 26.43
CA THR A 57 4.31 2.15 26.19
C THR A 57 5.42 3.18 26.26
N THR A 58 5.49 4.05 25.26
CA THR A 58 6.44 5.16 25.15
C THR A 58 5.67 6.46 25.15
N SER A 59 5.93 7.34 26.14
CA SER A 59 5.32 8.68 26.18
C SER A 59 5.86 9.58 25.07
N GLY A 60 5.16 10.66 24.76
CA GLY A 60 5.60 11.68 23.79
C GLY A 60 6.97 12.25 24.15
N GLU A 61 7.25 12.50 25.46
CA GLU A 61 8.54 12.98 25.91
C GLU A 61 9.65 11.96 25.64
N THR A 62 9.42 10.72 26.03
CA THR A 62 10.37 9.62 25.77
C THR A 62 10.57 9.41 24.29
N PHE A 63 9.49 9.43 23.50
CA PHE A 63 9.54 9.25 22.05
C PHE A 63 10.40 10.34 21.38
N LEU A 64 10.16 11.61 21.70
CA LEU A 64 10.94 12.73 21.19
C LEU A 64 12.41 12.67 21.65
N GLY A 65 12.65 12.29 22.90
CA GLY A 65 14.01 12.05 23.41
C GLY A 65 14.74 10.95 22.66
N LEU A 66 14.07 9.84 22.38
CA LEU A 66 14.62 8.74 21.59
C LEU A 66 14.92 9.13 20.14
N LEU A 67 14.04 9.94 19.50
CA LEU A 67 14.30 10.46 18.15
C LEU A 67 15.55 11.36 18.13
N ALA A 68 15.70 12.24 19.12
CA ALA A 68 16.87 13.12 19.23
C ALA A 68 18.17 12.33 19.45
N ALA A 69 18.14 11.31 20.32
CA ALA A 69 19.26 10.43 20.58
C ALA A 69 19.65 9.59 19.36
N ALA A 70 18.66 9.00 18.66
CA ALA A 70 18.89 8.25 17.43
C ALA A 70 19.44 9.15 16.30
N ALA A 71 18.96 10.38 16.16
CA ALA A 71 19.53 11.36 15.24
C ALA A 71 20.99 11.73 15.60
N ALA A 72 21.33 11.77 16.90
CA ALA A 72 22.72 11.96 17.35
C ALA A 72 23.57 10.73 17.02
N TRP A 73 23.04 9.54 17.17
CA TRP A 73 23.69 8.29 16.77
C TRP A 73 24.04 8.31 15.28
N PHE A 74 23.10 8.68 14.37
CA PHE A 74 23.38 8.79 12.93
C PHE A 74 24.56 9.74 12.65
N ARG A 75 24.59 10.91 13.28
CA ARG A 75 25.71 11.85 13.11
C ARG A 75 27.04 11.28 13.59
N ARG A 76 27.06 10.56 14.70
CA ARG A 76 28.26 9.90 15.25
C ARG A 76 28.77 8.82 14.29
N GLU A 77 27.88 8.10 13.62
CA GLU A 77 28.20 7.09 12.61
C GLU A 77 28.57 7.71 11.24
N GLY A 78 28.63 9.05 11.12
CA GLY A 78 28.97 9.73 9.87
C GLY A 78 27.85 9.67 8.83
N ILE A 79 26.60 9.53 9.28
CA ILE A 79 25.40 9.55 8.46
C ILE A 79 24.78 10.95 8.52
N GLY A 80 24.75 11.63 7.38
CA GLY A 80 24.24 12.98 7.23
C GLY A 80 22.90 13.06 6.52
N PRO A 81 22.40 14.29 6.29
CA PRO A 81 21.07 14.53 5.73
C PRO A 81 20.86 14.01 4.30
N ASP A 82 21.94 13.80 3.55
CA ASP A 82 21.88 13.33 2.15
C ASP A 82 22.19 11.82 2.03
N ASP A 83 22.43 11.14 3.16
CA ASP A 83 22.77 9.73 3.17
C ASP A 83 21.52 8.86 3.33
N ALA A 84 21.41 7.80 2.52
CA ALA A 84 20.33 6.85 2.63
C ALA A 84 20.59 5.81 3.74
N VAL A 85 19.54 5.54 4.52
CA VAL A 85 19.48 4.52 5.56
C VAL A 85 18.40 3.52 5.18
N SER A 86 18.76 2.28 4.88
CA SER A 86 17.81 1.23 4.55
C SER A 86 17.27 0.54 5.80
N ILE A 87 15.98 0.17 5.80
CA ILE A 87 15.33 -0.54 6.90
C ILE A 87 14.61 -1.77 6.35
N LEU A 88 15.06 -2.95 6.72
CA LEU A 88 14.46 -4.25 6.41
C LEU A 88 13.97 -4.92 7.70
N ALA A 89 13.06 -4.26 8.39
CA ALA A 89 12.58 -4.73 9.69
C ALA A 89 11.06 -4.57 9.82
N PRO A 90 10.39 -5.46 10.57
CA PRO A 90 8.96 -5.34 10.84
C PRO A 90 8.67 -4.17 11.79
N ASN A 91 7.38 -3.78 11.88
CA ASN A 91 6.96 -2.71 12.78
C ASN A 91 7.19 -3.12 14.25
N CYS A 92 7.98 -2.35 14.97
CA CYS A 92 8.18 -2.44 16.43
C CYS A 92 8.65 -1.08 16.96
N THR A 93 8.87 -0.97 18.26
CA THR A 93 9.36 0.28 18.87
C THR A 93 10.69 0.72 18.27
N ALA A 94 11.70 -0.17 18.22
CA ALA A 94 13.02 0.16 17.68
C ALA A 94 12.98 0.55 16.19
N THR A 95 12.20 -0.18 15.38
CA THR A 95 12.00 0.15 13.97
C THR A 95 11.35 1.51 13.80
N SER A 96 10.35 1.85 14.62
CA SER A 96 9.70 3.17 14.58
C SER A 96 10.68 4.28 14.91
N ILE A 97 11.52 4.12 15.94
CA ILE A 97 12.55 5.12 16.30
C ILE A 97 13.57 5.27 15.17
N ALA A 98 14.12 4.17 14.65
CA ALA A 98 15.09 4.22 13.55
C ALA A 98 14.48 4.89 12.29
N TYR A 99 13.23 4.59 11.96
CA TYR A 99 12.51 5.11 10.80
C TYR A 99 12.34 6.64 10.86
N TRP A 100 11.75 7.13 11.96
CA TRP A 100 11.46 8.56 12.10
C TRP A 100 12.72 9.38 12.34
N ALA A 101 13.70 8.84 13.06
CA ALA A 101 14.99 9.48 13.24
C ALA A 101 15.78 9.58 11.91
N ALA A 102 15.77 8.52 11.09
CA ALA A 102 16.38 8.55 9.77
C ALA A 102 15.70 9.58 8.86
N MET A 103 14.37 9.65 8.86
CA MET A 103 13.62 10.63 8.06
C MET A 103 13.92 12.08 8.44
N GLY A 104 14.13 12.36 9.72
CA GLY A 104 14.47 13.70 10.21
C GLY A 104 15.96 14.07 10.03
N ALA A 105 16.87 13.12 10.14
CA ALA A 105 18.33 13.37 10.18
C ALA A 105 19.12 12.87 8.95
N ALA A 106 18.52 12.01 8.13
CA ALA A 106 19.07 11.36 6.95
C ALA A 106 17.98 11.18 5.89
N ILE A 107 18.10 10.22 5.00
CA ILE A 107 17.05 9.81 4.06
C ILE A 107 16.63 8.38 4.41
N VAL A 108 15.39 8.17 4.86
CA VAL A 108 14.89 6.84 5.14
C VAL A 108 14.56 6.09 3.84
N HIS A 109 15.00 4.83 3.75
CA HIS A 109 14.68 3.91 2.67
C HIS A 109 14.11 2.61 3.25
N PRO A 110 12.81 2.54 3.53
CA PRO A 110 12.19 1.33 4.04
C PRO A 110 11.99 0.31 2.94
N LEU A 111 12.37 -0.93 3.22
CA LEU A 111 12.29 -2.04 2.28
C LEU A 111 11.05 -2.90 2.53
N ASN A 112 10.50 -3.39 1.46
CA ASN A 112 9.41 -4.36 1.54
C ASN A 112 9.97 -5.73 1.98
N LEU A 113 9.47 -6.25 3.09
CA LEU A 113 9.95 -7.48 3.73
C LEU A 113 9.77 -8.74 2.88
N LEU A 114 8.88 -8.70 1.88
CA LEU A 114 8.60 -9.83 0.98
C LEU A 114 9.35 -9.78 -0.35
N PHE A 115 10.17 -8.77 -0.56
CA PHE A 115 11.01 -8.76 -1.76
C PHE A 115 11.99 -9.93 -1.75
N SER A 116 12.32 -10.40 -2.96
CA SER A 116 13.42 -11.34 -3.14
C SER A 116 14.75 -10.69 -2.75
N GLN A 117 15.75 -11.50 -2.49
CA GLN A 117 17.07 -11.02 -2.15
C GLN A 117 17.66 -10.11 -3.24
N GLU A 118 17.45 -10.48 -4.52
CA GLU A 118 17.89 -9.72 -5.69
C GLU A 118 17.22 -8.35 -5.75
N ALA A 119 15.91 -8.29 -5.48
CA ALA A 119 15.16 -7.04 -5.47
C ALA A 119 15.62 -6.11 -4.34
N ILE A 120 15.89 -6.66 -3.15
CA ILE A 120 16.45 -5.92 -2.02
C ILE A 120 17.84 -5.39 -2.37
N ALA A 121 18.71 -6.25 -2.93
CA ALA A 121 20.07 -5.88 -3.35
C ALA A 121 20.04 -4.73 -4.38
N ALA A 122 19.18 -4.85 -5.39
CA ALA A 122 19.03 -3.83 -6.42
C ALA A 122 18.63 -2.47 -5.82
N GLN A 123 17.71 -2.46 -4.88
CA GLN A 123 17.24 -1.22 -4.24
C GLN A 123 18.28 -0.60 -3.32
N VAL A 124 18.91 -1.39 -2.44
CA VAL A 124 19.96 -0.92 -1.52
C VAL A 124 21.14 -0.32 -2.32
N ASN A 125 21.51 -0.97 -3.44
CA ASN A 125 22.52 -0.44 -4.36
C ASN A 125 22.07 0.84 -5.06
N ALA A 126 20.83 0.91 -5.54
CA ALA A 126 20.30 2.09 -6.24
C ALA A 126 20.32 3.34 -5.36
N VAL A 127 19.94 3.21 -4.08
CA VAL A 127 19.93 4.33 -3.12
C VAL A 127 21.31 4.57 -2.48
N LYS A 128 22.28 3.68 -2.72
CA LYS A 128 23.63 3.74 -2.13
C LYS A 128 23.60 3.80 -0.60
N ALA A 129 22.74 2.98 0.02
CA ALA A 129 22.58 2.99 1.47
C ALA A 129 23.91 2.71 2.18
N LYS A 130 24.20 3.48 3.24
CA LYS A 130 25.40 3.31 4.07
C LYS A 130 25.20 2.28 5.17
N VAL A 131 23.98 2.21 5.69
CA VAL A 131 23.59 1.33 6.80
C VAL A 131 22.27 0.65 6.46
N LEU A 132 22.13 -0.60 6.86
CA LEU A 132 20.89 -1.37 6.76
C LEU A 132 20.48 -1.84 8.16
N PHE A 133 19.32 -1.44 8.60
CA PHE A 133 18.71 -1.94 9.83
C PHE A 133 17.93 -3.23 9.55
N ALA A 134 18.13 -4.25 10.37
CA ALA A 134 17.50 -5.57 10.25
C ALA A 134 17.07 -6.10 11.63
N PRO A 135 16.10 -7.03 11.70
CA PRO A 135 15.76 -7.69 12.96
C PRO A 135 16.89 -8.66 13.39
N PRO A 136 16.83 -9.24 14.60
CA PRO A 136 17.83 -10.20 15.05
C PRO A 136 17.93 -11.45 14.15
N PRO A 137 19.10 -12.11 14.10
CA PRO A 137 19.27 -13.41 13.45
C PRO A 137 18.22 -14.42 13.91
N GLY A 138 17.76 -15.29 12.99
CA GLY A 138 16.74 -16.29 13.28
C GLY A 138 15.30 -15.76 13.35
N THR A 139 15.09 -14.47 13.07
CA THR A 139 13.72 -13.92 12.92
C THR A 139 13.00 -14.59 11.74
N PRO A 140 11.73 -15.01 11.90
CA PRO A 140 10.96 -15.64 10.83
C PRO A 140 11.01 -14.84 9.52
N GLY A 141 11.20 -15.53 8.40
CA GLY A 141 11.33 -14.93 7.07
C GLY A 141 12.76 -14.64 6.64
N GLY A 142 13.78 -14.95 7.48
CA GLY A 142 15.19 -14.85 7.11
C GLY A 142 15.66 -13.43 6.77
N LEU A 143 15.06 -12.41 7.42
CA LEU A 143 15.32 -11.00 7.08
C LEU A 143 16.74 -10.56 7.42
N TYR A 144 17.30 -11.05 8.54
CA TYR A 144 18.67 -10.77 8.92
C TYR A 144 19.64 -11.41 7.91
N GLU A 145 19.43 -12.67 7.59
CA GLU A 145 20.26 -13.45 6.67
C GLU A 145 20.24 -12.84 5.25
N LYS A 146 19.08 -12.35 4.82
CA LYS A 146 18.97 -11.56 3.58
C LYS A 146 19.79 -10.28 3.65
N ALA A 147 19.70 -9.55 4.76
CA ALA A 147 20.48 -8.32 4.96
C ALA A 147 21.99 -8.61 4.97
N GLU A 148 22.42 -9.63 5.71
CA GLU A 148 23.83 -10.01 5.87
C GLU A 148 24.48 -10.36 4.52
N SER A 149 23.75 -11.08 3.66
CA SER A 149 24.24 -11.46 2.33
C SER A 149 24.53 -10.25 1.42
N LEU A 150 23.96 -9.06 1.72
CA LEU A 150 24.17 -7.84 0.92
C LEU A 150 25.53 -7.19 1.18
N LEU A 151 26.18 -7.43 2.33
CA LEU A 151 27.48 -6.81 2.65
C LEU A 151 28.53 -7.08 1.59
N ALA A 152 28.55 -8.30 1.01
CA ALA A 152 29.50 -8.67 -0.02
C ALA A 152 29.18 -8.08 -1.40
N SER A 153 27.92 -7.77 -1.69
CA SER A 153 27.42 -7.37 -3.02
C SER A 153 27.06 -5.89 -3.14
N THR A 154 27.10 -5.13 -2.02
CA THR A 154 26.68 -3.72 -1.97
C THR A 154 27.83 -2.84 -1.44
N PRO A 155 28.67 -2.26 -2.33
CA PRO A 155 29.87 -1.52 -1.93
C PRO A 155 29.63 -0.31 -1.02
N SER A 156 28.44 0.31 -1.09
CA SER A 156 28.08 1.46 -0.23
C SER A 156 27.71 1.03 1.19
N LEU A 157 27.23 -0.21 1.39
CA LEU A 157 26.75 -0.72 2.66
C LEU A 157 27.93 -1.08 3.56
N LYS A 158 28.10 -0.34 4.66
CA LYS A 158 29.23 -0.51 5.58
C LYS A 158 28.94 -1.50 6.71
N ARG A 159 27.67 -1.56 7.17
CA ARG A 159 27.25 -2.43 8.27
C ARG A 159 25.74 -2.67 8.26
N ILE A 160 25.37 -3.76 8.93
CA ILE A 160 24.00 -4.03 9.35
C ILE A 160 23.89 -3.66 10.82
N VAL A 161 22.78 -3.05 11.19
CA VAL A 161 22.45 -2.70 12.57
C VAL A 161 21.24 -3.52 13.01
N VAL A 162 21.37 -4.24 14.11
CA VAL A 162 20.29 -5.09 14.62
C VAL A 162 19.32 -4.27 15.45
N LEU A 163 18.01 -4.42 15.14
CA LEU A 163 16.90 -3.81 15.90
C LEU A 163 16.17 -4.88 16.71
N PRO A 164 16.10 -4.78 18.05
CA PRO A 164 15.38 -5.72 18.88
C PRO A 164 13.86 -5.66 18.62
N LEU A 165 13.18 -6.82 18.73
CA LEU A 165 11.73 -6.94 18.55
C LEU A 165 10.96 -7.07 19.87
N ASP A 166 11.63 -6.94 21.01
CA ASP A 166 11.07 -7.11 22.36
C ASP A 166 10.49 -5.81 22.96
N GLY A 167 10.56 -4.72 22.22
CA GLY A 167 10.07 -3.40 22.63
C GLY A 167 11.14 -2.47 23.18
N ARG A 168 12.36 -2.96 23.49
CA ARG A 168 13.51 -2.10 23.80
C ARG A 168 13.91 -1.29 22.57
N VAL A 169 14.58 -0.17 22.78
CA VAL A 169 15.21 0.62 21.72
C VAL A 169 16.72 0.50 21.85
N ALA A 170 17.30 -0.26 20.94
CA ALA A 170 18.74 -0.42 20.85
C ALA A 170 19.14 -0.52 19.36
N PHE A 171 20.36 -0.09 19.04
CA PHE A 171 21.01 -0.24 17.75
C PHE A 171 22.23 -1.14 17.97
N ASP A 172 22.18 -2.38 17.49
CA ASP A 172 23.01 -3.49 17.95
C ASP A 172 22.87 -3.66 19.48
N ASP A 173 23.98 -3.66 20.22
CA ASP A 173 24.01 -3.77 21.67
C ASP A 173 23.94 -2.41 22.40
N GLU A 174 23.98 -1.30 21.64
CA GLU A 174 23.92 0.05 22.22
C GLU A 174 22.47 0.45 22.50
N THR A 175 22.09 0.54 23.76
CA THR A 175 20.78 1.07 24.16
C THR A 175 20.69 2.56 23.81
N ILE A 176 19.61 2.94 23.15
CA ILE A 176 19.34 4.35 22.84
C ILE A 176 18.54 4.96 24.00
N GLU A 177 19.24 5.76 24.81
CA GLU A 177 18.60 6.45 25.94
C GLU A 177 17.98 7.76 25.47
N PRO A 178 16.79 8.15 25.98
CA PRO A 178 16.13 9.39 25.59
C PRO A 178 16.97 10.63 25.94
N ASP A 179 17.19 11.51 24.95
CA ASP A 179 17.87 12.79 25.19
C ASP A 179 16.91 13.80 25.85
N PRO A 180 17.20 14.25 27.08
CA PRO A 180 16.31 15.21 27.78
C PRO A 180 16.29 16.59 27.11
N ASN A 181 17.26 16.90 26.25
CA ASN A 181 17.36 18.16 25.53
C ASN A 181 16.71 18.12 24.14
N TRP A 182 15.78 17.18 23.92
CA TRP A 182 15.13 16.97 22.62
C TRP A 182 14.51 18.24 22.03
N ARG A 183 13.98 19.14 22.86
CA ARG A 183 13.39 20.41 22.39
C ARG A 183 14.40 21.23 21.62
N GLN A 184 15.61 21.40 22.15
CA GLN A 184 16.68 22.13 21.49
C GLN A 184 17.14 21.42 20.21
N ARG A 185 17.17 20.07 20.23
CA ARG A 185 17.71 19.28 19.12
C ARG A 185 16.74 19.12 17.94
N LEU A 186 15.44 18.95 18.22
CA LEU A 186 14.42 18.69 17.19
C LEU A 186 13.66 19.92 16.74
N GLN A 187 13.69 21.01 17.54
CA GLN A 187 13.00 22.27 17.22
C GLN A 187 13.96 23.37 16.73
N SER A 188 15.25 23.08 16.58
CA SER A 188 16.17 24.05 15.99
C SER A 188 15.65 24.49 14.62
N PRO A 189 15.71 25.82 14.32
CA PRO A 189 15.28 26.32 13.02
C PRO A 189 16.00 25.53 11.92
N SER A 190 15.23 24.95 11.04
CA SER A 190 15.79 24.29 9.87
C SER A 190 16.50 25.31 8.99
N ALA A 191 17.58 24.91 8.34
CA ALA A 191 18.20 25.71 7.30
C ALA A 191 17.16 26.08 6.23
N SER A 192 17.30 27.25 5.62
CA SER A 192 16.45 27.66 4.48
C SER A 192 16.44 26.55 3.42
N GLY A 193 15.26 26.14 2.95
CA GLY A 193 15.09 25.05 1.98
C GLY A 193 15.00 23.64 2.59
N ALA A 194 14.92 23.51 3.91
CA ALA A 194 14.77 22.20 4.56
C ALA A 194 13.49 21.46 4.15
N GLU A 195 12.45 22.19 3.78
CA GLU A 195 11.20 21.63 3.30
C GLU A 195 11.34 20.87 1.98
N ASP A 196 12.26 21.27 1.11
CA ASP A 196 12.47 20.63 -0.19
C ASP A 196 13.52 19.50 -0.15
N ARG A 197 14.18 19.30 1.02
CA ARG A 197 15.10 18.18 1.23
C ARG A 197 14.36 16.86 1.07
N ILE A 198 14.95 15.93 0.29
CA ILE A 198 14.46 14.56 0.21
C ILE A 198 14.65 13.89 1.58
N ALA A 199 13.57 13.41 2.16
CA ALA A 199 13.55 12.77 3.48
C ALA A 199 13.25 11.27 3.39
N ALA A 200 12.63 10.81 2.29
CA ALA A 200 12.31 9.39 2.09
C ALA A 200 12.51 8.96 0.65
N LEU A 201 12.96 7.72 0.49
CA LEU A 201 13.05 6.98 -0.77
C LEU A 201 12.17 5.74 -0.63
N LEU A 202 10.99 5.75 -1.25
CA LEU A 202 10.02 4.67 -1.07
C LEU A 202 9.92 3.77 -2.31
N PRO A 203 9.98 2.44 -2.14
CA PRO A 203 9.76 1.54 -3.26
C PRO A 203 8.28 1.54 -3.66
N THR A 204 8.00 1.57 -4.96
CA THR A 204 6.64 1.31 -5.46
C THR A 204 6.54 -0.14 -5.90
N GLY A 205 5.36 -0.73 -5.69
CA GLY A 205 5.03 -2.02 -6.26
C GLY A 205 4.79 -1.90 -7.76
N GLY A 206 5.86 -1.75 -8.54
CA GLY A 206 5.78 -1.79 -10.00
C GLY A 206 5.23 -3.14 -10.45
N THR A 207 4.16 -3.13 -11.26
CA THR A 207 3.59 -4.35 -11.86
C THR A 207 4.43 -4.87 -13.03
N THR A 208 5.51 -4.14 -13.41
CA THR A 208 6.35 -4.48 -14.56
C THR A 208 7.80 -4.09 -14.27
N GLY A 209 8.67 -5.06 -13.96
CA GLY A 209 10.11 -4.86 -13.79
C GLY A 209 10.57 -4.52 -12.37
N ALA A 210 11.82 -4.05 -12.24
CA ALA A 210 12.39 -3.64 -10.96
C ALA A 210 11.54 -2.54 -10.29
N PRO A 211 11.30 -2.63 -8.97
CA PRO A 211 10.51 -1.62 -8.27
C PRO A 211 11.11 -0.22 -8.45
N LYS A 212 10.27 0.75 -8.81
CA LYS A 212 10.69 2.15 -8.90
C LYS A 212 10.88 2.72 -7.50
N VAL A 213 11.80 3.65 -7.35
CA VAL A 213 12.06 4.35 -6.10
C VAL A 213 11.55 5.79 -6.21
N VAL A 214 10.53 6.10 -5.43
CA VAL A 214 9.92 7.44 -5.34
C VAL A 214 10.74 8.31 -4.38
N ARG A 215 11.03 9.52 -4.78
CA ARG A 215 11.67 10.54 -3.93
C ARG A 215 10.59 11.38 -3.27
N LEU A 216 10.62 11.53 -1.94
CA LEU A 216 9.67 12.38 -1.22
C LEU A 216 10.42 13.40 -0.38
N SER A 217 10.07 14.67 -0.57
CA SER A 217 10.60 15.77 0.22
C SER A 217 9.87 15.90 1.56
N ASN A 218 10.48 16.63 2.51
CA ASN A 218 9.82 17.00 3.76
C ASN A 218 8.46 17.66 3.50
N ARG A 219 8.37 18.59 2.53
CA ARG A 219 7.12 19.26 2.14
C ARG A 219 6.05 18.25 1.73
N ASN A 220 6.38 17.28 0.88
CA ASN A 220 5.42 16.26 0.44
C ASN A 220 4.88 15.46 1.64
N ILE A 221 5.77 15.03 2.53
CA ILE A 221 5.47 14.18 3.68
C ILE A 221 4.64 14.94 4.72
N VAL A 222 5.04 16.16 5.08
CA VAL A 222 4.32 17.00 6.04
C VAL A 222 2.93 17.36 5.51
N ALA A 223 2.81 17.71 4.23
CA ALA A 223 1.54 18.02 3.59
C ALA A 223 0.59 16.81 3.60
N SER A 224 1.11 15.61 3.31
CA SER A 224 0.33 14.37 3.35
C SER A 224 -0.18 14.05 4.76
N ALA A 225 0.69 14.15 5.76
CA ALA A 225 0.31 13.92 7.15
C ALA A 225 -0.72 14.94 7.65
N ALA A 226 -0.53 16.23 7.36
CA ALA A 226 -1.46 17.30 7.71
C ALA A 226 -2.84 17.09 7.05
N ALA A 227 -2.86 16.77 5.75
CA ALA A 227 -4.09 16.52 5.01
C ALA A 227 -4.86 15.30 5.57
N SER A 228 -4.15 14.19 5.86
CA SER A 228 -4.74 12.99 6.45
C SER A 228 -5.26 13.25 7.87
N MET A 229 -4.50 13.96 8.71
CA MET A 229 -4.92 14.36 10.06
C MET A 229 -6.21 15.16 10.03
N LEU A 230 -6.32 16.12 9.11
CA LEU A 230 -7.51 16.97 8.97
C LEU A 230 -8.71 16.19 8.41
N ALA A 231 -8.52 15.33 7.40
CA ALA A 231 -9.57 14.53 6.81
C ALA A 231 -10.19 13.55 7.81
N TYR A 232 -9.36 12.91 8.64
CA TYR A 232 -9.80 11.98 9.68
C TYR A 232 -10.21 12.69 10.97
N LYS A 233 -10.02 14.02 11.06
CA LYS A 233 -10.23 14.81 12.28
C LYS A 233 -9.56 14.14 13.48
N ILE A 234 -8.28 13.73 13.29
CA ILE A 234 -7.50 13.11 14.36
C ILE A 234 -7.19 14.16 15.43
N THR A 235 -7.38 13.77 16.66
CA THR A 235 -7.10 14.57 17.85
C THR A 235 -6.13 13.82 18.76
N ARG A 236 -5.58 14.50 19.76
CA ARG A 236 -4.72 13.90 20.78
C ARG A 236 -5.38 12.80 21.61
N GLU A 237 -6.73 12.74 21.60
CA GLU A 237 -7.50 11.72 22.30
C GLU A 237 -7.59 10.41 21.54
N ASP A 238 -7.18 10.41 20.27
CA ASP A 238 -7.28 9.24 19.42
C ASP A 238 -6.15 8.24 19.66
N ARG A 239 -6.45 6.97 19.37
CA ARG A 239 -5.53 5.85 19.38
C ARG A 239 -5.67 5.11 18.05
N MET A 240 -4.65 5.22 17.20
CA MET A 240 -4.63 4.61 15.87
C MET A 240 -4.02 3.21 15.93
N LEU A 241 -4.71 2.19 15.43
CA LEU A 241 -4.14 0.86 15.26
C LEU A 241 -3.33 0.80 13.96
N LEU A 242 -2.01 0.60 14.07
CA LEU A 242 -1.11 0.49 12.92
C LEU A 242 -1.15 -0.94 12.35
N SER A 243 -2.09 -1.21 11.47
CA SER A 243 -2.20 -2.49 10.77
C SER A 243 -1.40 -2.55 9.46
N LEU A 244 -0.95 -1.40 8.97
CA LEU A 244 -0.19 -1.25 7.73
C LEU A 244 1.32 -1.12 8.01
N PRO A 245 2.19 -1.63 7.12
CA PRO A 245 3.63 -1.52 7.31
C PRO A 245 4.14 -0.09 7.06
N LEU A 246 5.23 0.29 7.76
CA LEU A 246 5.89 1.59 7.61
C LEU A 246 6.60 1.77 6.25
N PHE A 247 6.85 0.70 5.50
CA PHE A 247 7.39 0.82 4.14
C PHE A 247 6.34 1.28 3.11
N HIS A 248 5.09 1.46 3.51
CA HIS A 248 4.00 1.95 2.67
C HIS A 248 3.46 3.29 3.17
N VAL A 249 3.18 4.22 2.24
CA VAL A 249 2.70 5.59 2.57
C VAL A 249 1.43 5.60 3.44
N GLY A 250 0.53 4.62 3.27
CA GLY A 250 -0.66 4.49 4.10
C GLY A 250 -0.33 4.24 5.57
N GLY A 251 0.63 3.34 5.86
CA GLY A 251 1.10 3.09 7.21
C GLY A 251 1.96 4.21 7.76
N ALA A 252 2.90 4.72 6.96
CA ALA A 252 3.83 5.75 7.38
C ALA A 252 3.17 7.11 7.56
N PHE A 253 2.53 7.65 6.51
CA PHE A 253 2.11 9.05 6.51
C PHE A 253 0.64 9.24 6.84
N CYS A 254 -0.26 8.41 6.22
CA CYS A 254 -1.69 8.54 6.45
C CYS A 254 -2.12 8.05 7.85
N SER A 255 -1.43 7.04 8.42
CA SER A 255 -1.73 6.51 9.75
C SER A 255 -0.77 7.03 10.82
N SER A 256 0.54 6.75 10.72
CA SER A 256 1.49 7.02 11.79
C SER A 256 1.80 8.51 11.95
N LEU A 257 2.29 9.16 10.89
CA LEU A 257 2.72 10.56 11.00
C LEU A 257 1.54 11.51 11.22
N SER A 258 0.36 11.23 10.63
CA SER A 258 -0.86 12.00 10.88
C SER A 258 -1.31 11.91 12.35
N SER A 259 -1.17 10.71 12.98
CA SER A 259 -1.42 10.52 14.40
C SER A 259 -0.42 11.32 15.24
N PHE A 260 0.86 11.22 14.96
CA PHE A 260 1.88 11.97 15.69
C PHE A 260 1.72 13.49 15.53
N ALA A 261 1.33 13.98 14.34
CA ALA A 261 1.05 15.40 14.10
C ALA A 261 -0.10 15.94 14.97
N ALA A 262 -1.05 15.08 15.32
CA ALA A 262 -2.16 15.39 16.21
C ALA A 262 -1.83 15.19 17.70
N GLY A 263 -0.71 14.54 18.05
CA GLY A 263 -0.40 14.09 19.41
C GLY A 263 -1.19 12.85 19.84
N ALA A 264 -1.72 12.08 18.87
CA ALA A 264 -2.44 10.83 19.09
C ALA A 264 -1.50 9.65 19.27
N ALA A 265 -1.94 8.64 20.02
CA ALA A 265 -1.17 7.43 20.23
C ALA A 265 -1.23 6.49 19.00
N LEU A 266 -0.08 5.90 18.66
CA LEU A 266 0.01 4.84 17.66
C LEU A 266 0.18 3.49 18.36
N VAL A 267 -0.68 2.53 18.05
CA VAL A 267 -0.64 1.18 18.63
C VAL A 267 -0.18 0.18 17.56
N ILE A 268 0.91 -0.51 17.83
CA ILE A 268 1.48 -1.54 16.95
C ILE A 268 1.06 -2.92 17.47
N PRO A 269 0.22 -3.67 16.72
CA PRO A 269 -0.29 -4.97 17.14
C PRO A 269 0.70 -6.09 16.76
N THR A 270 1.81 -6.20 17.47
CA THR A 270 2.95 -7.10 17.24
C THR A 270 3.79 -6.78 15.99
N ALA A 271 4.99 -7.35 15.92
CA ALA A 271 5.87 -7.21 14.76
C ALA A 271 5.28 -7.79 13.46
N GLY A 272 4.46 -8.83 13.58
CA GLY A 272 3.78 -9.47 12.44
C GLY A 272 2.54 -8.72 11.97
N ALA A 273 1.97 -7.82 12.79
CA ALA A 273 0.69 -7.17 12.56
C ALA A 273 -0.38 -8.19 12.08
N LEU A 274 -1.14 -7.88 11.02
CA LEU A 274 -2.19 -8.78 10.49
C LEU A 274 -1.67 -10.05 9.79
N ARG A 275 -0.36 -10.23 9.65
CA ARG A 275 0.22 -11.51 9.20
C ARG A 275 0.35 -12.52 10.34
N ASN A 276 0.24 -12.07 11.57
CA ASN A 276 0.13 -12.95 12.71
C ASN A 276 -1.33 -13.41 12.85
N PRO A 277 -1.63 -14.71 12.67
CA PRO A 277 -3.00 -15.23 12.79
C PRO A 277 -3.65 -14.95 14.16
N GLU A 278 -2.84 -14.88 15.23
CA GLU A 278 -3.33 -14.56 16.58
C GLU A 278 -3.83 -13.09 16.65
N VAL A 279 -3.20 -12.17 15.93
CA VAL A 279 -3.66 -10.78 15.84
C VAL A 279 -5.00 -10.71 15.11
N VAL A 280 -5.17 -11.47 14.03
CA VAL A 280 -6.46 -11.54 13.32
C VAL A 280 -7.52 -12.16 14.22
N ALA A 281 -7.25 -13.31 14.85
CA ALA A 281 -8.19 -13.99 15.74
C ALA A 281 -8.57 -13.13 16.98
N GLY A 282 -7.61 -12.38 17.52
CA GLY A 282 -7.80 -11.49 18.66
C GLY A 282 -8.17 -10.04 18.32
N TYR A 283 -8.46 -9.73 17.07
CA TYR A 283 -8.53 -8.35 16.56
C TYR A 283 -9.45 -7.44 17.39
N TRP A 284 -10.68 -7.89 17.65
CA TRP A 284 -11.66 -7.11 18.42
C TRP A 284 -11.27 -6.92 19.88
N ARG A 285 -10.58 -7.90 20.48
CA ARG A 285 -10.03 -7.76 21.85
C ARG A 285 -8.86 -6.79 21.90
N ILE A 286 -8.04 -6.72 20.85
CA ILE A 286 -7.00 -5.68 20.74
C ILE A 286 -7.64 -4.31 20.67
N ILE A 287 -8.70 -4.13 19.85
CA ILE A 287 -9.47 -2.88 19.76
C ILE A 287 -9.96 -2.43 21.14
N GLU A 288 -10.61 -3.33 21.88
CA GLU A 288 -11.12 -3.07 23.23
C GLU A 288 -9.99 -2.73 24.21
N ASN A 289 -9.03 -3.68 24.39
CA ASN A 289 -7.98 -3.58 25.41
C ASN A 289 -7.07 -2.35 25.21
N GLN A 290 -6.80 -2.01 23.95
CA GLN A 290 -5.97 -0.85 23.61
C GLN A 290 -6.79 0.42 23.39
N ARG A 291 -8.13 0.37 23.58
CA ARG A 291 -9.05 1.51 23.47
C ARG A 291 -8.89 2.22 22.13
N ILE A 292 -8.80 1.45 21.06
CA ILE A 292 -8.59 1.97 19.70
C ILE A 292 -9.79 2.82 19.28
N THR A 293 -9.51 3.95 18.68
CA THR A 293 -10.54 4.86 18.14
C THR A 293 -10.59 4.86 16.62
N ILE A 294 -9.47 4.56 15.97
CA ILE A 294 -9.35 4.52 14.51
C ILE A 294 -8.59 3.26 14.10
N GLY A 295 -9.18 2.47 13.21
CA GLY A 295 -8.52 1.35 12.53
C GLY A 295 -8.21 1.70 11.07
N ALA A 296 -7.19 1.06 10.50
CA ALA A 296 -6.88 1.17 9.08
C ALA A 296 -6.58 -0.21 8.51
N LEU A 297 -7.37 -0.67 7.53
CA LEU A 297 -7.28 -2.00 6.94
C LEU A 297 -7.37 -1.91 5.41
N VAL A 298 -6.64 -2.76 4.71
CA VAL A 298 -6.91 -2.99 3.28
C VAL A 298 -8.15 -3.86 3.10
N PRO A 299 -8.84 -3.85 1.94
CA PRO A 299 -10.08 -4.60 1.74
C PRO A 299 -9.99 -6.10 2.06
N THR A 300 -8.87 -6.76 1.70
CA THR A 300 -8.66 -8.17 2.02
C THR A 300 -8.59 -8.43 3.53
N ALA A 301 -7.99 -7.51 4.28
CA ALA A 301 -7.91 -7.58 5.74
C ALA A 301 -9.27 -7.27 6.39
N LEU A 302 -10.07 -6.34 5.84
CA LEU A 302 -11.47 -6.14 6.24
C LEU A 302 -12.26 -7.44 6.12
N GLY A 303 -12.13 -8.14 4.97
CA GLY A 303 -12.78 -9.44 4.75
C GLY A 303 -12.36 -10.51 5.76
N ALA A 304 -11.07 -10.58 6.07
CA ALA A 304 -10.54 -11.53 7.06
C ALA A 304 -11.07 -11.25 8.48
N VAL A 305 -11.06 -9.97 8.90
CA VAL A 305 -11.54 -9.56 10.23
C VAL A 305 -13.07 -9.68 10.35
N ALA A 306 -13.81 -9.45 9.25
CA ALA A 306 -15.27 -9.62 9.21
C ALA A 306 -15.70 -11.05 9.60
N GLY A 307 -14.86 -12.05 9.36
CA GLY A 307 -15.10 -13.44 9.77
C GLY A 307 -14.83 -13.73 11.25
N VAL A 308 -14.28 -12.78 12.00
CA VAL A 308 -13.94 -12.96 13.43
C VAL A 308 -15.09 -12.46 14.31
N PRO A 309 -15.66 -13.33 15.19
CA PRO A 309 -16.68 -12.90 16.13
C PRO A 309 -16.17 -11.81 17.08
N THR A 310 -16.97 -10.76 17.31
CA THR A 310 -16.63 -9.70 18.29
C THR A 310 -16.60 -10.22 19.73
N ALA A 311 -17.31 -11.33 20.00
CA ALA A 311 -17.36 -12.02 21.29
C ALA A 311 -17.66 -11.10 22.48
N GLY A 312 -18.50 -10.08 22.27
CA GLY A 312 -18.89 -9.10 23.31
C GLY A 312 -17.81 -8.06 23.65
N ALA A 313 -16.82 -7.84 22.77
CA ALA A 313 -15.84 -6.77 22.95
C ALA A 313 -16.52 -5.39 22.98
N ASP A 314 -16.08 -4.51 23.90
CA ASP A 314 -16.52 -3.12 23.94
C ASP A 314 -15.85 -2.30 22.84
N LEU A 315 -16.60 -2.00 21.80
CA LEU A 315 -16.17 -1.22 20.64
C LEU A 315 -16.69 0.23 20.66
N SER A 316 -17.23 0.70 21.78
CA SER A 316 -17.89 2.01 21.89
C SER A 316 -16.96 3.20 21.61
N ARG A 317 -15.65 3.01 21.76
CA ARG A 317 -14.64 4.05 21.48
C ARG A 317 -14.22 4.12 20.00
N LEU A 318 -14.50 3.07 19.26
CA LEU A 318 -14.10 2.96 17.86
C LEU A 318 -14.96 3.89 17.00
N ARG A 319 -14.34 4.89 16.40
CA ARG A 319 -15.00 5.94 15.61
C ARG A 319 -15.25 5.48 14.17
N PHE A 320 -14.25 4.94 13.51
CA PHE A 320 -14.34 4.44 12.14
C PHE A 320 -13.15 3.56 11.75
N PHE A 321 -13.29 2.89 10.62
CA PHE A 321 -12.20 2.26 9.90
C PHE A 321 -11.90 3.01 8.60
N ALA A 322 -10.60 3.26 8.35
CA ALA A 322 -10.13 3.68 7.04
C ALA A 322 -9.78 2.45 6.19
N THR A 323 -10.10 2.46 4.90
CA THR A 323 -9.67 1.43 3.95
C THR A 323 -9.12 2.07 2.68
N GLY A 324 -8.15 1.42 2.07
CA GLY A 324 -7.50 1.95 0.85
C GLY A 324 -6.51 0.96 0.25
N ALA A 325 -5.59 1.47 -0.57
CA ALA A 325 -4.67 0.72 -1.43
C ALA A 325 -5.35 0.02 -2.62
N SER A 326 -6.64 -0.29 -2.54
CA SER A 326 -7.53 -0.66 -3.63
C SER A 326 -8.95 -0.24 -3.29
N VAL A 327 -9.82 -0.15 -4.29
CA VAL A 327 -11.25 0.08 -4.06
C VAL A 327 -11.79 -1.06 -3.21
N CYS A 328 -12.60 -0.72 -2.20
CA CYS A 328 -13.23 -1.73 -1.35
C CYS A 328 -14.49 -2.26 -2.06
N PRO A 329 -14.56 -3.56 -2.35
CA PRO A 329 -15.78 -4.15 -2.91
C PRO A 329 -16.97 -3.97 -1.95
N PRO A 330 -18.15 -3.58 -2.45
CA PRO A 330 -19.33 -3.34 -1.62
C PRO A 330 -19.72 -4.52 -0.73
N GLU A 331 -19.52 -5.74 -1.22
CA GLU A 331 -19.83 -6.95 -0.45
C GLU A 331 -18.87 -7.16 0.73
N ILE A 332 -17.59 -6.82 0.58
CA ILE A 332 -16.62 -6.88 1.69
C ILE A 332 -16.99 -5.85 2.75
N GLU A 333 -17.32 -4.63 2.35
CA GLU A 333 -17.79 -3.59 3.26
C GLU A 333 -19.06 -4.01 3.99
N ARG A 334 -20.05 -4.54 3.28
CA ARG A 334 -21.29 -5.05 3.85
C ARG A 334 -21.06 -6.14 4.91
N ARG A 335 -20.18 -7.12 4.61
CA ARG A 335 -19.81 -8.19 5.56
C ARG A 335 -19.11 -7.64 6.79
N PHE A 336 -18.21 -6.67 6.60
CA PHE A 336 -17.49 -6.05 7.71
C PHE A 336 -18.43 -5.26 8.63
N LEU A 337 -19.34 -4.47 8.07
CA LEU A 337 -20.35 -3.71 8.82
C LEU A 337 -21.38 -4.60 9.53
N ALA A 338 -21.61 -5.82 9.03
CA ALA A 338 -22.42 -6.81 9.74
C ALA A 338 -21.72 -7.36 11.01
N ALA A 339 -20.39 -7.43 11.00
CA ALA A 339 -19.60 -7.84 12.17
C ALA A 339 -19.37 -6.66 13.16
N TRP A 340 -19.24 -5.44 12.66
CA TRP A 340 -19.11 -4.24 13.45
C TRP A 340 -20.16 -3.20 13.03
N PRO A 341 -21.22 -2.98 13.83
CA PRO A 341 -22.32 -2.06 13.49
C PRO A 341 -21.92 -0.60 13.73
N GLY A 342 -20.78 -0.17 13.18
CA GLY A 342 -20.39 1.23 13.12
C GLY A 342 -21.01 1.93 11.91
N ASP A 343 -20.74 3.25 11.81
CA ASP A 343 -21.40 4.08 10.79
C ASP A 343 -20.93 3.76 9.36
N SER A 344 -19.63 3.47 9.16
CA SER A 344 -19.10 3.17 7.84
C SER A 344 -17.59 2.86 7.86
N VAL A 345 -17.14 2.27 6.78
CA VAL A 345 -15.74 2.17 6.40
C VAL A 345 -15.41 3.37 5.49
N ARG A 346 -14.41 4.16 5.85
CA ARG A 346 -14.01 5.37 5.09
C ARG A 346 -12.99 5.02 4.04
N GLN A 347 -13.31 5.22 2.79
CA GLN A 347 -12.35 4.95 1.70
C GLN A 347 -11.31 6.05 1.59
N VAL A 348 -10.08 5.66 1.26
CA VAL A 348 -8.93 6.52 0.99
C VAL A 348 -8.30 6.09 -0.31
N TYR A 349 -8.25 6.99 -1.26
CA TYR A 349 -7.57 6.78 -2.51
C TYR A 349 -6.27 7.60 -2.55
N GLY A 350 -5.21 6.98 -3.02
CA GLY A 350 -3.91 7.63 -3.12
C GLY A 350 -2.83 6.72 -3.67
N MET A 351 -1.62 7.26 -3.75
CA MET A 351 -0.46 6.57 -4.32
C MET A 351 0.85 7.06 -3.70
N THR A 352 1.91 6.28 -3.88
CA THR A 352 3.24 6.60 -3.32
C THR A 352 3.80 7.88 -3.93
N GLU A 353 3.58 8.12 -5.21
CA GLU A 353 3.99 9.30 -5.96
C GLU A 353 3.28 10.59 -5.51
N PHE A 354 2.26 10.44 -4.67
CA PHE A 354 1.53 11.53 -4.02
C PHE A 354 1.72 11.54 -2.50
N ALA A 355 2.75 10.90 -1.99
CA ALA A 355 3.05 10.75 -0.57
C ALA A 355 1.88 10.20 0.27
N GLY A 356 0.83 9.64 -0.33
CA GLY A 356 -0.33 9.08 0.36
C GLY A 356 -1.66 9.51 -0.23
N ALA A 357 -2.55 10.06 0.60
CA ALA A 357 -3.94 10.33 0.23
C ALA A 357 -4.11 11.45 -0.80
N ILE A 358 -4.85 11.16 -1.85
CA ILE A 358 -5.39 12.12 -2.83
C ILE A 358 -6.80 12.49 -2.42
N THR A 359 -7.64 11.48 -2.12
CA THR A 359 -9.00 11.66 -1.62
C THR A 359 -9.23 10.87 -0.35
N SER A 360 -10.20 11.28 0.43
CA SER A 360 -10.67 10.55 1.61
C SER A 360 -12.14 10.87 1.87
N THR A 361 -12.91 9.89 2.30
CA THR A 361 -14.25 10.14 2.81
C THR A 361 -14.15 10.81 4.20
N PRO A 362 -14.70 12.01 4.39
CA PRO A 362 -14.74 12.64 5.72
C PRO A 362 -15.49 11.75 6.72
N HIS A 363 -14.96 11.63 7.94
CA HIS A 363 -15.49 10.67 8.93
C HIS A 363 -16.91 11.02 9.42
N ASP A 364 -17.35 12.25 9.26
CA ASP A 364 -18.65 12.77 9.71
C ASP A 364 -19.69 12.89 8.58
N ARG A 365 -19.43 12.27 7.43
CA ARG A 365 -20.33 12.27 6.28
C ARG A 365 -20.62 10.85 5.80
N ALA A 366 -21.82 10.66 5.26
CA ALA A 366 -22.13 9.44 4.54
C ALA A 366 -21.25 9.31 3.29
N GLN A 367 -20.75 8.12 3.05
CA GLN A 367 -19.99 7.82 1.82
C GLN A 367 -20.96 7.42 0.73
N PRO A 368 -21.00 8.12 -0.44
CA PRO A 368 -21.76 7.65 -1.58
C PRO A 368 -21.23 6.30 -2.08
N ALA A 369 -22.12 5.41 -2.48
CA ALA A 369 -21.73 4.08 -2.96
C ALA A 369 -20.72 4.17 -4.12
N GLY A 370 -19.60 3.45 -3.99
CA GLY A 370 -18.50 3.42 -4.97
C GLY A 370 -17.61 4.67 -4.99
N SER A 371 -17.86 5.68 -4.15
CA SER A 371 -16.97 6.83 -4.02
C SER A 371 -15.71 6.46 -3.24
N VAL A 372 -14.60 7.08 -3.58
CA VAL A 372 -13.35 7.07 -2.82
C VAL A 372 -13.12 8.39 -2.08
N GLY A 373 -14.17 9.19 -1.93
CA GLY A 373 -14.20 10.42 -1.14
C GLY A 373 -13.91 11.69 -1.92
N LEU A 374 -13.74 12.75 -1.15
CA LEU A 374 -13.43 14.10 -1.63
C LEU A 374 -11.92 14.34 -1.63
N PRO A 375 -11.39 15.23 -2.49
CA PRO A 375 -9.99 15.63 -2.44
C PRO A 375 -9.61 16.14 -1.04
N VAL A 376 -8.51 15.63 -0.46
CA VAL A 376 -8.04 16.09 0.86
C VAL A 376 -7.48 17.52 0.79
N ALA A 377 -7.16 18.12 1.93
CA ALA A 377 -6.69 19.52 1.99
C ALA A 377 -5.51 19.76 1.03
N LEU A 378 -5.55 20.90 0.32
CA LEU A 378 -4.56 21.36 -0.67
C LEU A 378 -4.44 20.49 -1.93
N VAL A 379 -5.29 19.50 -2.11
CA VAL A 379 -5.27 18.62 -3.28
C VAL A 379 -6.33 19.03 -4.29
N GLU A 380 -5.95 19.15 -5.53
CA GLU A 380 -6.83 19.26 -6.67
C GLU A 380 -6.89 17.92 -7.41
N VAL A 381 -8.07 17.52 -7.85
CA VAL A 381 -8.30 16.35 -8.70
C VAL A 381 -8.95 16.80 -10.00
N ALA A 382 -8.53 16.21 -11.10
CA ALA A 382 -9.12 16.40 -12.42
C ALA A 382 -9.21 15.05 -13.14
N VAL A 383 -9.91 15.02 -14.27
CA VAL A 383 -10.01 13.83 -15.14
C VAL A 383 -9.57 14.21 -16.55
N LEU A 384 -8.64 13.44 -17.11
CA LEU A 384 -8.22 13.55 -18.50
C LEU A 384 -9.07 12.61 -19.35
N ALA A 385 -9.94 13.18 -20.17
CA ALA A 385 -10.77 12.45 -21.12
C ALA A 385 -10.67 13.11 -22.50
N ASP A 386 -10.44 12.33 -23.55
CA ASP A 386 -10.32 12.78 -24.94
C ASP A 386 -9.34 13.97 -25.13
N GLY A 387 -8.24 13.99 -24.35
CA GLY A 387 -7.25 15.05 -24.37
C GLY A 387 -7.66 16.34 -23.64
N ILE A 388 -8.81 16.35 -22.95
CA ILE A 388 -9.33 17.51 -22.22
C ILE A 388 -9.22 17.24 -20.70
N ILE A 389 -8.73 18.22 -19.93
CA ILE A 389 -8.67 18.18 -18.47
C ILE A 389 -9.96 18.76 -17.89
N HIS A 390 -10.77 17.90 -17.27
CA HIS A 390 -12.00 18.26 -16.58
C HIS A 390 -11.72 18.46 -15.07
N ARG A 391 -11.97 19.67 -14.55
CA ARG A 391 -11.74 20.06 -13.14
C ARG A 391 -13.01 20.02 -12.27
N GLY A 392 -14.08 19.44 -12.74
CA GLY A 392 -15.39 19.30 -12.07
C GLY A 392 -16.06 18.03 -12.53
N PRO A 393 -17.40 17.95 -12.48
CA PRO A 393 -18.12 16.79 -12.96
C PRO A 393 -17.63 16.38 -14.35
N SER A 394 -17.29 15.11 -14.52
CA SER A 394 -16.54 14.66 -15.69
C SER A 394 -17.10 13.35 -16.25
N PRO A 395 -16.90 13.08 -17.56
CA PRO A 395 -17.00 11.73 -18.10
C PRO A 395 -15.93 10.82 -17.45
N GLY A 396 -15.95 9.53 -17.76
CA GLY A 396 -14.88 8.61 -17.41
C GLY A 396 -13.58 8.95 -18.14
N GLY A 397 -12.45 8.87 -17.43
CA GLY A 397 -11.12 9.13 -17.97
C GLY A 397 -10.02 8.87 -16.96
N GLU A 398 -8.78 9.26 -17.27
CA GLU A 398 -7.68 9.10 -16.32
C GLU A 398 -7.74 10.15 -15.22
N ILE A 399 -7.66 9.69 -13.96
CA ILE A 399 -7.61 10.58 -12.79
C ILE A 399 -6.24 11.27 -12.75
N LEU A 400 -6.27 12.58 -12.59
CA LEU A 400 -5.11 13.44 -12.39
C LEU A 400 -5.15 14.06 -11.01
N ALA A 401 -3.98 14.25 -10.38
CA ALA A 401 -3.87 14.90 -9.08
C ALA A 401 -2.78 15.98 -9.08
N ARG A 402 -2.99 17.04 -8.28
CA ARG A 402 -2.03 18.11 -8.07
C ARG A 402 -2.13 18.63 -6.63
N GLY A 403 -0.97 18.89 -6.00
CA GLY A 403 -0.90 19.44 -4.65
C GLY A 403 0.53 19.42 -4.11
N PRO A 404 0.76 19.95 -2.90
CA PRO A 404 2.09 19.97 -2.27
C PRO A 404 2.60 18.55 -1.93
N GLN A 405 1.73 17.54 -1.95
CA GLN A 405 2.04 16.12 -1.75
C GLN A 405 2.73 15.50 -2.97
N THR A 406 2.62 16.12 -4.15
CA THR A 406 3.15 15.58 -5.41
C THR A 406 4.67 15.42 -5.35
N PHE A 407 5.16 14.25 -5.64
CA PHE A 407 6.59 13.94 -5.63
C PHE A 407 7.39 14.71 -6.69
N PRO A 408 8.69 14.99 -6.46
CA PRO A 408 9.55 15.63 -7.47
C PRO A 408 9.99 14.67 -8.58
N GLY A 409 9.72 13.35 -8.46
CA GLY A 409 10.08 12.34 -9.45
C GLY A 409 10.72 11.09 -8.84
N TYR A 410 11.03 10.13 -9.70
CA TYR A 410 11.72 8.90 -9.31
C TYR A 410 13.23 9.13 -9.12
N LEU A 411 13.89 8.19 -8.41
CA LEU A 411 15.33 8.20 -8.23
C LEU A 411 16.05 8.01 -9.59
N ASP A 412 15.57 7.08 -10.40
CA ASP A 412 16.01 6.92 -11.78
C ASP A 412 15.25 7.89 -12.69
N GLU A 413 15.94 8.92 -13.17
CA GLU A 413 15.36 9.94 -14.02
C GLU A 413 14.84 9.44 -15.38
N ARG A 414 15.36 8.29 -15.86
CA ARG A 414 14.86 7.65 -17.08
C ARG A 414 13.42 7.15 -16.94
N GLN A 415 12.97 6.96 -15.71
CA GLN A 415 11.59 6.55 -15.39
C GLN A 415 10.62 7.73 -15.31
N LYS A 416 11.08 8.97 -15.58
CA LYS A 416 10.25 10.18 -15.59
C LYS A 416 9.20 10.21 -16.71
N GLY A 417 9.24 9.30 -17.70
CA GLY A 417 8.27 9.15 -18.79
C GLY A 417 6.94 9.87 -18.57
N ALA A 418 5.91 9.76 -19.27
CA ALA A 418 4.65 10.52 -19.19
C ALA A 418 3.92 10.49 -17.81
N VAL A 419 4.66 10.67 -16.69
CA VAL A 419 4.11 10.71 -15.32
C VAL A 419 3.38 12.03 -15.04
N PHE A 420 3.74 13.10 -15.74
CA PHE A 420 3.08 14.40 -15.65
C PHE A 420 2.43 14.79 -16.97
N HIS A 421 1.29 15.43 -16.88
CA HIS A 421 0.56 16.02 -18.00
C HIS A 421 0.13 17.44 -17.62
N GLU A 422 0.67 18.46 -18.27
CA GLU A 422 0.38 19.88 -17.98
C GLU A 422 0.46 20.26 -16.49
N GLY A 423 1.48 19.73 -15.78
CA GLY A 423 1.67 19.98 -14.33
C GLY A 423 0.80 19.14 -13.40
N TRP A 424 -0.01 18.23 -13.93
CA TRP A 424 -0.78 17.26 -13.17
C TRP A 424 -0.05 15.92 -13.13
N LEU A 425 -0.05 15.28 -11.97
CA LEU A 425 0.39 13.90 -11.83
C LEU A 425 -0.67 12.97 -12.43
N ARG A 426 -0.26 12.09 -13.33
CA ARG A 426 -1.09 11.03 -13.89
C ARG A 426 -1.13 9.84 -12.92
N SER A 427 -2.31 9.43 -12.52
CA SER A 427 -2.46 8.32 -11.58
C SER A 427 -2.33 6.93 -12.24
N GLY A 428 -2.66 6.84 -13.53
CA GLY A 428 -2.83 5.57 -14.23
C GLY A 428 -4.12 4.83 -13.83
N ASP A 429 -4.98 5.48 -13.04
CA ASP A 429 -6.27 4.95 -12.62
C ASP A 429 -7.41 5.62 -13.43
N ILE A 430 -8.43 4.86 -13.76
CA ILE A 430 -9.61 5.34 -14.48
C ILE A 430 -10.69 5.71 -13.46
N GLY A 431 -11.37 6.83 -13.71
CA GLY A 431 -12.44 7.26 -12.84
C GLY A 431 -13.18 8.48 -13.36
N ARG A 432 -14.00 9.07 -12.52
CA ARG A 432 -14.78 10.28 -12.79
C ARG A 432 -14.96 11.13 -11.54
N ILE A 433 -15.32 12.39 -11.73
CA ILE A 433 -15.78 13.28 -10.67
C ILE A 433 -17.29 13.40 -10.80
N GLY A 434 -18.03 13.13 -9.72
CA GLY A 434 -19.48 13.29 -9.64
C GLY A 434 -19.91 14.76 -9.59
N ALA A 435 -21.22 15.00 -9.77
CA ALA A 435 -21.80 16.34 -9.59
C ALA A 435 -21.68 16.86 -8.15
N ASP A 436 -21.47 15.95 -7.22
CA ASP A 436 -21.23 16.17 -5.79
C ASP A 436 -19.75 16.45 -5.44
N GLY A 437 -18.86 16.45 -6.42
CA GLY A 437 -17.42 16.60 -6.22
C GLY A 437 -16.71 15.33 -5.72
N GLU A 438 -17.46 14.26 -5.46
CA GLU A 438 -16.91 12.97 -5.06
C GLU A 438 -16.14 12.31 -6.21
N VAL A 439 -15.05 11.63 -5.87
CA VAL A 439 -14.23 10.92 -6.84
C VAL A 439 -14.61 9.45 -6.85
N TYR A 440 -14.77 8.90 -8.04
CA TYR A 440 -15.11 7.50 -8.27
C TYR A 440 -13.99 6.86 -9.08
N VAL A 441 -13.31 5.87 -8.51
CA VAL A 441 -12.29 5.07 -9.20
C VAL A 441 -12.94 3.80 -9.71
N THR A 442 -12.91 3.57 -11.00
CA THR A 442 -13.50 2.37 -11.62
C THR A 442 -12.48 1.29 -11.91
N GLY A 443 -11.21 1.63 -12.16
CA GLY A 443 -10.18 0.63 -12.42
C GLY A 443 -8.81 1.24 -12.69
N ARG A 444 -7.90 0.40 -13.21
CA ARG A 444 -6.59 0.84 -13.70
C ARG A 444 -6.50 0.70 -15.19
N ILE A 445 -5.85 1.66 -15.84
CA ILE A 445 -5.58 1.62 -17.29
C ILE A 445 -4.92 0.29 -17.69
N LYS A 446 -3.98 -0.20 -16.86
CA LYS A 446 -3.25 -1.46 -17.10
C LYS A 446 -4.04 -2.73 -16.77
N ASP A 447 -5.17 -2.62 -16.07
CA ASP A 447 -5.98 -3.77 -15.64
C ASP A 447 -7.22 -3.96 -16.53
N VAL A 448 -7.53 -3.00 -17.41
CA VAL A 448 -8.61 -3.11 -18.40
C VAL A 448 -8.36 -4.30 -19.31
N ILE A 449 -9.37 -5.13 -19.47
CA ILE A 449 -9.33 -6.31 -20.35
C ILE A 449 -9.80 -5.87 -21.72
N ILE A 450 -8.97 -6.02 -22.75
CA ILE A 450 -9.26 -5.53 -24.10
C ILE A 450 -9.73 -6.70 -24.97
N ARG A 451 -11.04 -6.88 -25.09
CA ARG A 451 -11.68 -7.93 -25.87
C ARG A 451 -12.20 -7.41 -27.21
N GLY A 452 -11.49 -7.69 -28.31
CA GLY A 452 -11.93 -7.27 -29.65
C GLY A 452 -12.11 -5.76 -29.80
N GLY A 453 -11.27 -4.97 -29.11
CA GLY A 453 -11.35 -3.50 -29.04
C GLY A 453 -12.37 -2.95 -28.02
N HIS A 454 -13.07 -3.84 -27.28
CA HIS A 454 -13.98 -3.47 -26.22
C HIS A 454 -13.24 -3.45 -24.87
N ASN A 455 -13.27 -2.33 -24.17
CA ASN A 455 -12.62 -2.14 -22.87
C ASN A 455 -13.55 -2.65 -21.77
N ILE A 456 -13.16 -3.71 -21.08
CA ILE A 456 -13.91 -4.34 -20.00
C ILE A 456 -13.25 -3.98 -18.67
N ASP A 457 -14.02 -3.38 -17.78
CA ASP A 457 -13.61 -3.16 -16.40
C ASP A 457 -13.74 -4.46 -15.60
N PRO A 458 -12.64 -5.01 -15.03
CA PRO A 458 -12.70 -6.23 -14.25
C PRO A 458 -13.51 -6.11 -12.95
N ALA A 459 -13.70 -4.89 -12.41
CA ALA A 459 -14.40 -4.68 -11.15
C ALA A 459 -15.83 -5.22 -11.15
N GLY A 460 -16.57 -5.02 -12.25
CA GLY A 460 -17.93 -5.54 -12.37
C GLY A 460 -18.01 -7.07 -12.33
N ILE A 461 -16.96 -7.76 -12.83
CA ILE A 461 -16.86 -9.22 -12.79
C ILE A 461 -16.52 -9.67 -11.36
N GLU A 462 -15.62 -8.96 -10.71
CA GLU A 462 -15.16 -9.23 -9.34
C GLU A 462 -16.28 -9.05 -8.32
N ASP A 463 -17.05 -7.97 -8.44
CA ASP A 463 -18.20 -7.67 -7.58
C ASP A 463 -19.30 -8.74 -7.73
N ALA A 464 -19.60 -9.15 -8.97
CA ALA A 464 -20.56 -10.23 -9.22
C ALA A 464 -20.11 -11.54 -8.58
N ALA A 465 -18.82 -11.90 -8.66
CA ALA A 465 -18.28 -13.10 -8.06
C ALA A 465 -18.28 -13.05 -6.53
N LEU A 466 -17.96 -11.90 -5.93
CA LEU A 466 -17.96 -11.71 -4.48
C LEU A 466 -19.37 -11.83 -3.86
N ALA A 467 -20.41 -11.54 -4.63
CA ALA A 467 -21.79 -11.71 -4.19
C ALA A 467 -22.22 -13.20 -4.13
N PHE A 468 -21.46 -14.13 -4.74
CA PHE A 468 -21.75 -15.54 -4.67
C PHE A 468 -21.43 -16.11 -3.27
N PRO A 469 -22.36 -16.89 -2.66
CA PRO A 469 -22.13 -17.47 -1.35
C PRO A 469 -20.87 -18.35 -1.30
N GLY A 470 -20.04 -18.13 -0.30
CA GLY A 470 -18.80 -18.90 -0.08
C GLY A 470 -17.56 -18.36 -0.81
N VAL A 471 -17.67 -17.31 -1.64
CA VAL A 471 -16.50 -16.62 -2.21
C VAL A 471 -15.90 -15.67 -1.19
N ALA A 472 -14.59 -15.79 -0.92
CA ALA A 472 -13.85 -14.88 -0.04
C ALA A 472 -13.21 -13.73 -0.80
N LEU A 473 -12.47 -14.04 -1.86
CA LEU A 473 -11.79 -13.06 -2.73
C LEU A 473 -12.08 -13.39 -4.19
N ALA A 474 -12.11 -12.37 -5.01
CA ALA A 474 -12.28 -12.48 -6.46
C ALA A 474 -11.35 -11.51 -7.19
N ALA A 475 -10.84 -11.91 -8.35
CA ALA A 475 -10.07 -11.07 -9.25
C ALA A 475 -10.28 -11.51 -10.70
N ALA A 476 -10.43 -10.57 -11.62
CA ALA A 476 -10.51 -10.84 -13.04
C ALA A 476 -9.34 -10.21 -13.80
N VAL A 477 -8.81 -10.96 -14.78
CA VAL A 477 -7.73 -10.52 -15.67
C VAL A 477 -8.01 -10.98 -17.11
N GLY A 478 -7.28 -10.40 -18.07
CA GLY A 478 -7.30 -10.86 -19.45
C GLY A 478 -6.66 -12.24 -19.59
N LEU A 479 -7.38 -13.19 -20.16
CA LEU A 479 -6.88 -14.46 -20.69
C LEU A 479 -6.54 -14.23 -22.16
N PRO A 480 -5.29 -14.42 -22.59
CA PRO A 480 -4.90 -14.25 -23.98
C PRO A 480 -5.74 -15.11 -24.92
N ASP A 481 -6.25 -14.51 -25.97
CA ASP A 481 -7.13 -15.15 -26.95
C ASP A 481 -6.68 -14.80 -28.39
N SER A 482 -6.58 -15.82 -29.24
CA SER A 482 -6.09 -15.67 -30.60
C SER A 482 -6.98 -14.82 -31.53
N TYR A 483 -8.26 -14.68 -31.22
CA TYR A 483 -9.25 -13.94 -32.01
C TYR A 483 -9.58 -12.57 -31.42
N ALA A 484 -9.86 -12.54 -30.11
CA ALA A 484 -10.32 -11.35 -29.41
C ALA A 484 -9.19 -10.52 -28.76
N GLY A 485 -7.94 -10.97 -28.84
CA GLY A 485 -6.82 -10.41 -28.10
C GLY A 485 -6.83 -10.89 -26.65
N GLU A 486 -7.86 -10.52 -25.89
CA GLU A 486 -8.09 -11.01 -24.53
C GLU A 486 -9.58 -11.40 -24.34
N THR A 487 -9.79 -12.31 -23.39
CA THR A 487 -11.13 -12.62 -22.83
C THR A 487 -11.06 -12.62 -21.30
N PRO A 488 -12.12 -12.27 -20.57
CA PRO A 488 -12.06 -12.27 -19.12
C PRO A 488 -11.85 -13.67 -18.54
N MET A 489 -10.91 -13.79 -17.59
CA MET A 489 -10.74 -14.96 -16.72
C MET A 489 -10.91 -14.54 -15.26
N LEU A 490 -11.78 -15.25 -14.55
CA LEU A 490 -12.10 -15.00 -13.15
C LEU A 490 -11.33 -15.97 -12.24
N PHE A 491 -10.68 -15.43 -11.22
CA PHE A 491 -10.05 -16.16 -10.13
C PHE A 491 -10.81 -15.91 -8.84
N VAL A 492 -11.08 -16.96 -8.07
CA VAL A 492 -11.75 -16.84 -6.77
C VAL A 492 -11.06 -17.74 -5.73
N THR A 493 -11.20 -17.38 -4.45
CA THR A 493 -10.88 -18.25 -3.32
C THR A 493 -12.12 -18.49 -2.47
N ALA A 494 -12.22 -19.67 -1.85
CA ALA A 494 -13.30 -20.00 -0.95
C ALA A 494 -13.11 -19.34 0.42
N ALA A 495 -14.21 -19.00 1.07
CA ALA A 495 -14.22 -18.63 2.48
C ALA A 495 -13.88 -19.88 3.36
N PRO A 496 -13.32 -19.69 4.56
CA PRO A 496 -12.98 -20.80 5.44
C PRO A 496 -14.17 -21.76 5.64
N GLY A 497 -13.95 -23.04 5.35
CA GLY A 497 -14.98 -24.10 5.45
C GLY A 497 -16.01 -24.12 4.32
N ALA A 498 -15.95 -23.21 3.36
CA ALA A 498 -16.85 -23.20 2.20
C ALA A 498 -16.29 -24.04 1.05
N THR A 499 -17.19 -24.59 0.24
CA THR A 499 -16.88 -25.23 -1.05
C THR A 499 -17.60 -24.48 -2.16
N ILE A 500 -16.91 -24.13 -3.21
CA ILE A 500 -17.48 -23.41 -4.36
C ILE A 500 -17.74 -24.41 -5.50
N ASP A 501 -19.00 -24.54 -5.90
CA ASP A 501 -19.35 -25.21 -7.15
C ASP A 501 -19.05 -24.25 -8.32
N ARG A 502 -18.09 -24.63 -9.16
CA ARG A 502 -17.65 -23.82 -10.31
C ARG A 502 -18.79 -23.56 -11.31
N ALA A 503 -19.65 -24.56 -11.54
CA ALA A 503 -20.74 -24.41 -12.50
C ALA A 503 -21.83 -23.46 -11.97
N ALA A 504 -22.18 -23.58 -10.69
CA ALA A 504 -23.12 -22.68 -10.03
C ALA A 504 -22.56 -21.23 -9.98
N LEU A 505 -21.26 -21.07 -9.65
CA LEU A 505 -20.61 -19.77 -9.68
C LEU A 505 -20.65 -19.16 -11.10
N ALA A 506 -20.32 -19.94 -12.12
CA ALA A 506 -20.34 -19.46 -13.52
C ALA A 506 -21.72 -18.97 -13.92
N ALA A 507 -22.77 -19.75 -13.65
CA ALA A 507 -24.15 -19.37 -13.96
C ALA A 507 -24.60 -18.11 -13.18
N PHE A 508 -24.18 -18.02 -11.91
CA PHE A 508 -24.48 -16.85 -11.07
C PHE A 508 -23.83 -15.59 -11.63
N VAL A 509 -22.52 -15.62 -11.88
CA VAL A 509 -21.75 -14.50 -12.41
C VAL A 509 -22.30 -14.08 -13.79
N GLU A 510 -22.58 -15.04 -14.67
CA GLU A 510 -23.16 -14.78 -15.98
C GLU A 510 -24.53 -14.08 -15.89
N SER A 511 -25.37 -14.44 -14.92
CA SER A 511 -26.68 -13.82 -14.72
C SER A 511 -26.62 -12.40 -14.17
N HIS A 512 -25.50 -12.01 -13.51
CA HIS A 512 -25.30 -10.67 -12.93
C HIS A 512 -24.53 -9.74 -13.84
N ILE A 513 -23.90 -10.26 -14.92
CA ILE A 513 -23.18 -9.44 -15.90
C ILE A 513 -24.07 -9.20 -17.12
N LEU A 514 -24.57 -7.96 -17.23
CA LEU A 514 -25.44 -7.56 -18.32
C LEU A 514 -24.72 -7.52 -19.68
N GLU A 515 -23.44 -7.19 -19.67
CA GLU A 515 -22.60 -7.00 -20.84
C GLU A 515 -21.95 -8.32 -21.27
N ALA A 516 -22.45 -8.94 -22.33
CA ALA A 516 -22.00 -10.25 -22.78
C ALA A 516 -20.47 -10.37 -22.99
N PRO A 517 -19.75 -9.36 -23.55
CA PRO A 517 -18.30 -9.42 -23.65
C PRO A 517 -17.56 -9.52 -22.31
N ALA A 518 -18.12 -9.00 -21.22
CA ALA A 518 -17.52 -9.02 -19.89
C ALA A 518 -17.71 -10.36 -19.15
N ARG A 519 -18.53 -11.27 -19.68
CA ARG A 519 -18.72 -12.60 -19.06
C ARG A 519 -17.44 -13.42 -19.12
N PRO A 520 -16.98 -13.98 -17.97
CA PRO A 520 -15.76 -14.77 -17.91
C PRO A 520 -15.82 -16.00 -18.83
N ARG A 521 -14.79 -16.19 -19.64
CA ARG A 521 -14.63 -17.42 -20.44
C ARG A 521 -14.09 -18.59 -19.61
N ALA A 522 -13.31 -18.28 -18.58
CA ALA A 522 -12.72 -19.27 -17.68
C ALA A 522 -12.86 -18.82 -16.23
N ILE A 523 -13.01 -19.79 -15.32
CA ILE A 523 -13.05 -19.58 -13.88
C ILE A 523 -12.08 -20.55 -13.23
N ALA A 524 -11.16 -20.03 -12.41
CA ALA A 524 -10.25 -20.79 -11.59
C ALA A 524 -10.55 -20.58 -10.09
N ILE A 525 -10.65 -21.65 -9.35
CA ILE A 525 -10.75 -21.63 -7.89
C ILE A 525 -9.33 -21.91 -7.37
N LEU A 526 -8.78 -20.94 -6.65
CA LEU A 526 -7.43 -21.02 -6.07
C LEU A 526 -7.52 -21.36 -4.59
N ASP A 527 -6.53 -22.10 -4.09
CA ASP A 527 -6.36 -22.34 -2.65
C ASP A 527 -6.01 -21.04 -1.92
N GLU A 528 -5.16 -20.21 -2.55
CA GLU A 528 -4.72 -18.91 -2.02
C GLU A 528 -4.66 -17.87 -3.13
N MET A 529 -5.18 -16.67 -2.87
CA MET A 529 -5.10 -15.54 -3.80
C MET A 529 -3.72 -14.89 -3.71
N PRO A 530 -3.00 -14.73 -4.83
CA PRO A 530 -1.76 -13.97 -4.82
C PRO A 530 -1.99 -12.54 -4.35
N VAL A 531 -1.28 -12.12 -3.31
CA VAL A 531 -1.41 -10.76 -2.75
C VAL A 531 -0.05 -10.08 -2.62
N THR A 532 -0.08 -8.76 -2.67
CA THR A 532 1.08 -7.93 -2.35
C THR A 532 1.37 -7.96 -0.85
N PRO A 533 2.54 -7.48 -0.41
CA PRO A 533 2.89 -7.38 1.01
C PRO A 533 1.93 -6.61 1.88
N ILE A 534 1.18 -5.67 1.30
CA ILE A 534 0.13 -4.92 1.99
C ILE A 534 -1.25 -5.58 1.89
N GLY A 535 -1.33 -6.80 1.34
CA GLY A 535 -2.59 -7.54 1.21
C GLY A 535 -3.43 -7.18 -0.02
N LYS A 536 -2.93 -6.36 -0.96
CA LYS A 536 -3.62 -6.09 -2.22
C LYS A 536 -3.49 -7.28 -3.17
N ILE A 537 -4.55 -7.66 -3.88
CA ILE A 537 -4.49 -8.72 -4.90
C ILE A 537 -3.42 -8.40 -5.96
N PHE A 538 -2.55 -9.36 -6.23
CA PHE A 538 -1.42 -9.21 -7.15
C PHE A 538 -1.77 -9.72 -8.54
N LYS A 539 -2.54 -8.92 -9.30
CA LYS A 539 -3.00 -9.26 -10.66
C LYS A 539 -1.91 -9.64 -11.65
N PRO A 540 -0.66 -9.13 -11.61
CA PRO A 540 0.40 -9.61 -12.49
C PRO A 540 0.60 -11.13 -12.41
N LYS A 541 0.60 -11.72 -11.20
CA LYS A 541 0.72 -13.18 -11.06
C LYS A 541 -0.49 -13.93 -11.64
N LEU A 542 -1.68 -13.36 -11.51
CA LEU A 542 -2.89 -13.94 -12.11
C LEU A 542 -2.84 -13.89 -13.65
N ARG A 543 -2.25 -12.84 -14.24
CA ARG A 543 -2.01 -12.76 -15.70
C ARG A 543 -1.00 -13.80 -16.17
N GLU A 544 0.06 -14.07 -15.38
CA GLU A 544 0.99 -15.16 -15.68
C GLU A 544 0.26 -16.50 -15.71
N ILE A 545 -0.58 -16.79 -14.69
CA ILE A 545 -1.38 -18.02 -14.64
C ILE A 545 -2.34 -18.10 -15.82
N ALA A 546 -2.99 -17.01 -16.20
CA ALA A 546 -3.90 -16.95 -17.34
C ALA A 546 -3.14 -17.18 -18.66
N ALA A 547 -1.95 -16.60 -18.85
CA ALA A 547 -1.11 -16.79 -20.02
C ALA A 547 -0.64 -18.24 -20.16
N GLU A 548 -0.23 -18.87 -19.05
CA GLU A 548 0.13 -20.30 -19.04
C GLU A 548 -1.07 -21.18 -19.41
N GLN A 549 -2.29 -20.84 -18.91
CA GLN A 549 -3.49 -21.59 -19.27
C GLN A 549 -3.81 -21.46 -20.76
N ALA A 550 -3.76 -20.23 -21.31
CA ALA A 550 -4.00 -20.00 -22.74
C ALA A 550 -2.99 -20.77 -23.61
N ALA A 551 -1.72 -20.80 -23.20
CA ALA A 551 -0.68 -21.54 -23.91
C ALA A 551 -0.90 -23.07 -23.86
N ARG A 552 -1.26 -23.61 -22.69
CA ARG A 552 -1.62 -25.03 -22.53
C ARG A 552 -2.81 -25.40 -23.42
N ASP A 553 -3.85 -24.57 -23.44
CA ASP A 553 -5.06 -24.81 -24.25
C ASP A 553 -4.73 -24.76 -25.76
N ALA A 554 -3.92 -23.79 -26.21
CA ALA A 554 -3.47 -23.68 -27.60
C ALA A 554 -2.63 -24.90 -28.06
N ILE A 555 -1.72 -25.38 -27.21
CA ILE A 555 -0.92 -26.56 -27.49
C ILE A 555 -1.80 -27.81 -27.48
N ALA A 556 -2.66 -27.99 -26.49
CA ALA A 556 -3.54 -29.16 -26.39
C ALA A 556 -4.50 -29.28 -27.57
N ALA A 557 -4.96 -28.16 -28.12
CA ALA A 557 -5.83 -28.14 -29.31
C ALA A 557 -5.16 -28.71 -30.56
N THR A 558 -3.84 -28.59 -30.69
CA THR A 558 -3.06 -29.02 -31.86
C THR A 558 -2.20 -30.25 -31.59
N LEU A 559 -1.76 -30.44 -30.37
CA LEU A 559 -0.79 -31.44 -29.94
C LEU A 559 -1.26 -32.12 -28.62
N PRO A 560 -2.38 -32.83 -28.59
CA PRO A 560 -3.02 -33.29 -27.37
C PRO A 560 -2.19 -34.25 -26.50
N ASN A 561 -1.19 -34.93 -27.12
CA ASN A 561 -0.34 -35.93 -26.45
C ASN A 561 1.07 -35.40 -26.11
N VAL A 562 1.37 -34.13 -26.35
CA VAL A 562 2.68 -33.54 -26.10
C VAL A 562 2.66 -32.79 -24.76
N ARG A 563 3.51 -33.21 -23.83
CA ARG A 563 3.73 -32.46 -22.59
C ARG A 563 4.79 -31.38 -22.81
N VAL A 564 4.44 -30.16 -22.52
CA VAL A 564 5.31 -29.00 -22.62
C VAL A 564 5.28 -28.28 -21.27
N ASP A 565 6.45 -27.99 -20.72
CA ASP A 565 6.53 -27.16 -19.53
C ASP A 565 6.46 -25.69 -19.96
N ILE A 566 5.45 -24.99 -19.43
CA ILE A 566 5.17 -23.59 -19.76
C ILE A 566 5.32 -22.76 -18.52
N CYS A 567 6.10 -21.71 -18.61
CA CYS A 567 6.27 -20.70 -17.59
C CYS A 567 6.00 -19.33 -18.20
N ALA A 568 5.12 -18.55 -17.58
CA ALA A 568 4.92 -17.15 -17.90
C ALA A 568 5.67 -16.27 -16.91
N SER A 569 6.26 -15.21 -17.40
CA SER A 569 6.92 -14.19 -16.56
C SER A 569 6.72 -12.81 -17.17
N THR A 570 6.76 -11.80 -16.32
CA THR A 570 6.70 -10.41 -16.75
C THR A 570 8.08 -9.81 -16.65
N ASP A 571 8.71 -9.49 -17.77
CA ASP A 571 9.98 -8.76 -17.82
C ASP A 571 9.77 -7.27 -18.17
N GLY A 572 10.79 -6.46 -17.83
CA GLY A 572 10.69 -5.00 -18.01
C GLY A 572 10.73 -4.52 -19.46
N GLU A 573 11.22 -5.32 -20.38
CA GLU A 573 11.41 -4.96 -21.79
C GLU A 573 10.29 -5.50 -22.68
N ARG A 574 9.92 -6.77 -22.51
CA ARG A 574 8.93 -7.46 -23.35
C ARG A 574 7.54 -7.54 -22.76
N GLY A 575 7.38 -7.16 -21.48
CA GLY A 575 6.13 -7.31 -20.73
C GLY A 575 5.86 -8.78 -20.35
N LEU A 576 4.59 -9.22 -20.43
CA LEU A 576 4.20 -10.61 -20.18
C LEU A 576 4.66 -11.50 -21.32
N ALA A 577 5.52 -12.48 -21.04
CA ALA A 577 6.11 -13.38 -22.01
C ALA A 577 6.05 -14.84 -21.54
N LEU A 578 6.04 -15.78 -22.51
CA LEU A 578 6.01 -17.22 -22.25
C LEU A 578 7.38 -17.84 -22.55
N THR A 579 7.76 -18.81 -21.73
CA THR A 579 8.86 -19.73 -22.03
C THR A 579 8.30 -21.14 -22.07
N ALA A 580 8.48 -21.84 -23.18
CA ALA A 580 8.04 -23.22 -23.37
C ALA A 580 9.26 -24.15 -23.50
N THR A 581 9.41 -25.08 -22.55
CA THR A 581 10.42 -26.15 -22.61
C THR A 581 9.82 -27.37 -23.31
N VAL A 582 10.35 -27.71 -24.47
CA VAL A 582 9.73 -28.69 -25.39
C VAL A 582 10.63 -29.89 -25.63
N PRO A 583 10.07 -31.11 -25.74
CA PRO A 583 10.80 -32.32 -26.14
C PRO A 583 11.38 -32.18 -27.55
N ALA A 584 12.46 -32.92 -27.81
CA ALA A 584 13.11 -32.95 -29.13
C ALA A 584 12.10 -33.26 -30.25
N GLY A 585 12.17 -32.47 -31.33
CA GLY A 585 11.30 -32.64 -32.52
C GLY A 585 9.96 -31.90 -32.45
N PHE A 586 9.56 -31.33 -31.30
CA PHE A 586 8.28 -30.62 -31.17
C PHE A 586 8.38 -29.09 -31.19
N ALA A 587 9.58 -28.53 -31.32
CA ALA A 587 9.77 -27.06 -31.30
C ALA A 587 8.98 -26.32 -32.40
N ALA A 588 8.95 -26.83 -33.63
CA ALA A 588 8.24 -26.19 -34.73
C ALA A 588 6.69 -26.27 -34.55
N PRO A 589 6.08 -27.42 -34.21
CA PRO A 589 4.65 -27.51 -33.93
C PRO A 589 4.22 -26.65 -32.75
N VAL A 590 4.97 -26.64 -31.64
CA VAL A 590 4.68 -25.80 -30.47
C VAL A 590 4.78 -24.31 -30.80
N ARG A 591 5.79 -23.91 -31.62
CA ARG A 591 5.90 -22.54 -32.12
C ARG A 591 4.69 -22.11 -32.92
N ALA A 592 4.16 -23.01 -33.78
CA ALA A 592 2.94 -22.71 -34.56
C ALA A 592 1.73 -22.55 -33.65
N ALA A 593 1.57 -23.38 -32.62
CA ALA A 593 0.47 -23.28 -31.64
C ALA A 593 0.54 -21.99 -30.85
N LEU A 594 1.70 -21.66 -30.27
CA LEU A 594 1.88 -20.44 -29.46
C LEU A 594 1.85 -19.16 -30.31
N GLY A 595 2.24 -19.22 -31.59
CA GLY A 595 2.19 -18.09 -32.51
C GLY A 595 0.78 -17.56 -32.81
N SER A 596 -0.26 -18.30 -32.41
CA SER A 596 -1.64 -17.83 -32.47
C SER A 596 -2.02 -16.86 -31.33
N LEU A 597 -1.26 -16.86 -30.23
CA LEU A 597 -1.54 -16.03 -29.06
C LEU A 597 -0.88 -14.63 -29.20
N PRO A 598 -1.49 -13.58 -28.68
CA PRO A 598 -0.97 -12.22 -28.73
C PRO A 598 0.10 -11.97 -27.64
N LEU A 599 1.05 -12.89 -27.48
CA LEU A 599 2.10 -12.83 -26.47
C LEU A 599 3.47 -13.16 -27.09
N PRO A 600 4.55 -12.47 -26.66
CA PRO A 600 5.90 -12.89 -26.96
C PRO A 600 6.21 -14.23 -26.29
N PHE A 601 6.97 -15.10 -26.97
CA PHE A 601 7.36 -16.38 -26.40
C PHE A 601 8.74 -16.85 -26.87
N ASP A 602 9.38 -17.62 -26.01
CA ASP A 602 10.63 -18.34 -26.27
C ASP A 602 10.41 -19.85 -26.21
N ILE A 603 11.15 -20.60 -27.06
CA ILE A 603 11.14 -22.05 -27.00
C ILE A 603 12.54 -22.53 -26.64
N VAL A 604 12.60 -23.33 -25.58
CA VAL A 604 13.80 -23.97 -25.07
C VAL A 604 13.70 -25.47 -25.31
N ALA A 605 14.76 -26.09 -25.82
CA ALA A 605 14.82 -27.55 -25.94
C ALA A 605 14.99 -28.17 -24.53
N ALA A 606 14.22 -29.25 -24.26
CA ALA A 606 14.30 -30.01 -23.02
C ALA A 606 15.58 -30.87 -22.95
#